data_8214da8b67925951fdafa02d0f9b9f41
#
_entry.id   8214da8b67925951fdafa02d0f9b9f41
#
_cell.length_a   1.000
_cell.length_b   1.000
_cell.length_c   1.000
_cell.angle_alpha   90.00
_cell.angle_beta   90.00
_cell.angle_gamma   90.00
#
_symmetry.space_group_name_H-M   'P 1'
#
loop_
_entity.id
_entity.type
_entity.pdbx_description
1 polymer ?
#
loop_
_entity_poly.entity_id
_entity_poly.type
_entity_poly.pdbx_seq_one_letter_code
_entity_poly.pdbx_strand_id
1 'polypeptide(L)'
;VDFINHLVEVYNQDANDEKNEVAQKTAEFIEQRISIINEELGTTESELASFKQRSRLTNLTSDAQIALQENSHYEQQLTQNATQINIVQDLQNYVNNPANINEVIPANIGVEDQSLNSIINQYNTLIVERKRLLRTATEDNPAVINMNSGIEAMRSNVQATVTSVLRALQTTQKNLRRESSKFEGRISNAPKHEKEFMTISRQQE
;
A
#
# COMPACT_ATOMS: atom_id res chain seq x y z
N VAL A 1 -21.83 92.65 -3.92
CA VAL A 1 -20.67 91.82 -4.29
C VAL A 1 -20.26 90.95 -3.10
N ASP A 2 -20.17 91.47 -1.85
CA ASP A 2 -19.71 90.75 -0.66
C ASP A 2 -20.67 89.59 -0.25
N PHE A 3 -21.96 89.78 -0.37
CA PHE A 3 -22.95 88.75 -0.05
C PHE A 3 -22.85 87.54 -0.96
N ILE A 4 -22.65 87.74 -2.26
CA ILE A 4 -22.54 86.68 -3.27
C ILE A 4 -21.23 85.94 -3.05
N ASN A 5 -20.15 86.62 -2.75
CA ASN A 5 -18.83 86.01 -2.47
C ASN A 5 -18.93 85.12 -1.20
N HIS A 6 -19.56 85.61 -0.14
CA HIS A 6 -19.76 84.85 1.07
C HIS A 6 -20.68 83.66 0.89
N LEU A 7 -21.72 83.77 0.09
CA LEU A 7 -22.61 82.67 -0.28
C LEU A 7 -21.84 81.54 -1.03
N VAL A 8 -20.99 81.94 -1.97
CA VAL A 8 -20.15 81.00 -2.73
C VAL A 8 -19.11 80.35 -1.81
N GLU A 9 -18.54 81.07 -0.86
CA GLU A 9 -17.57 80.55 0.13
C GLU A 9 -18.23 79.54 1.04
N VAL A 10 -19.42 79.83 1.62
CA VAL A 10 -20.19 78.89 2.45
C VAL A 10 -20.61 77.66 1.64
N TYR A 11 -21.09 77.79 0.41
CA TYR A 11 -21.44 76.68 -0.44
C TYR A 11 -20.22 75.79 -0.77
N ASN A 12 -19.04 76.37 -1.06
CA ASN A 12 -17.83 75.60 -1.30
C ASN A 12 -17.34 74.91 -0.04
N GLN A 13 -17.51 75.51 1.11
CA GLN A 13 -17.15 74.92 2.40
C GLN A 13 -18.06 73.76 2.73
N ASP A 14 -19.37 73.91 2.63
CA ASP A 14 -20.39 72.90 2.85
C ASP A 14 -20.17 71.68 1.88
N ALA A 15 -19.91 71.94 0.58
CA ALA A 15 -19.62 70.91 -0.37
C ALA A 15 -18.30 70.15 -0.10
N ASN A 16 -17.31 70.83 0.47
CA ASN A 16 -16.06 70.19 0.89
C ASN A 16 -16.24 69.38 2.18
N ASP A 17 -17.01 69.86 3.13
CA ASP A 17 -17.31 69.15 4.38
C ASP A 17 -18.12 67.87 4.09
N GLU A 18 -19.11 67.95 3.21
CA GLU A 18 -19.88 66.78 2.74
C GLU A 18 -19.00 65.73 2.05
N LYS A 19 -18.08 66.16 1.14
CA LYS A 19 -17.13 65.27 0.48
C LYS A 19 -16.16 64.62 1.48
N ASN A 20 -15.69 65.39 2.47
CA ASN A 20 -14.81 64.90 3.51
C ASN A 20 -15.54 63.87 4.41
N GLU A 21 -16.79 64.10 4.77
CA GLU A 21 -17.59 63.18 5.54
C GLU A 21 -17.83 61.85 4.76
N VAL A 22 -18.17 61.91 3.47
CA VAL A 22 -18.32 60.74 2.59
C VAL A 22 -17.00 59.98 2.46
N ALA A 23 -15.87 60.70 2.27
CA ALA A 23 -14.58 60.08 2.21
C ALA A 23 -14.17 59.36 3.48
N GLN A 24 -14.45 59.97 4.65
CA GLN A 24 -14.18 59.40 5.97
C GLN A 24 -15.01 58.15 6.21
N LYS A 25 -16.32 58.19 5.95
CA LYS A 25 -17.22 57.04 6.09
C LYS A 25 -16.82 55.91 5.14
N THR A 26 -16.35 56.25 3.93
CA THR A 26 -15.85 55.26 2.97
C THR A 26 -14.56 54.60 3.48
N ALA A 27 -13.65 55.37 4.04
CA ALA A 27 -12.41 54.85 4.65
C ALA A 27 -12.70 53.89 5.80
N GLU A 28 -13.59 54.29 6.73
CA GLU A 28 -14.01 53.47 7.87
C GLU A 28 -14.67 52.15 7.40
N PHE A 29 -15.52 52.22 6.36
CA PHE A 29 -16.14 51.05 5.78
C PHE A 29 -15.09 50.10 5.14
N ILE A 30 -14.12 50.65 4.40
CA ILE A 30 -13.04 49.86 3.81
C ILE A 30 -12.18 49.18 4.89
N GLU A 31 -11.81 49.92 5.95
CA GLU A 31 -11.04 49.35 7.08
C GLU A 31 -11.78 48.19 7.76
N GLN A 32 -13.07 48.38 8.03
CA GLN A 32 -13.92 47.29 8.57
C GLN A 32 -13.97 46.07 7.64
N ARG A 33 -14.10 46.27 6.33
CA ARG A 33 -14.11 45.17 5.35
C ARG A 33 -12.77 44.45 5.28
N ILE A 34 -11.67 45.18 5.30
CA ILE A 34 -10.31 44.62 5.34
C ILE A 34 -10.12 43.77 6.61
N SER A 35 -10.59 44.24 7.77
CA SER A 35 -10.49 43.48 9.03
C SER A 35 -11.25 42.16 8.95
N ILE A 36 -12.48 42.18 8.42
CA ILE A 36 -13.31 40.96 8.24
C ILE A 36 -12.64 39.98 7.28
N ILE A 37 -12.15 40.48 6.12
CA ILE A 37 -11.47 39.64 5.12
C ILE A 37 -10.20 39.01 5.73
N ASN A 38 -9.42 39.73 6.51
CA ASN A 38 -8.23 39.18 7.16
C ASN A 38 -8.56 38.07 8.18
N GLU A 39 -9.66 38.22 8.93
CA GLU A 39 -10.13 37.19 9.85
C GLU A 39 -10.62 35.94 9.11
N GLU A 40 -11.41 36.11 8.04
CA GLU A 40 -11.87 35.01 7.17
C GLU A 40 -10.71 34.28 6.50
N LEU A 41 -9.71 35.03 6.00
CA LEU A 41 -8.50 34.46 5.41
C LEU A 41 -7.70 33.64 6.41
N GLY A 42 -7.46 34.18 7.61
CA GLY A 42 -6.75 33.47 8.69
C GLY A 42 -7.46 32.18 9.10
N THR A 43 -8.79 32.19 9.14
CA THR A 43 -9.60 31.00 9.42
C THR A 43 -9.42 29.95 8.32
N THR A 44 -9.52 30.34 7.06
CA THR A 44 -9.42 29.46 5.90
C THR A 44 -7.99 28.88 5.77
N GLU A 45 -6.96 29.67 6.04
CA GLU A 45 -5.57 29.19 6.09
C GLU A 45 -5.37 28.14 7.20
N SER A 46 -5.95 28.36 8.38
CA SER A 46 -5.90 27.39 9.47
C SER A 46 -6.65 26.10 9.13
N GLU A 47 -7.79 26.19 8.48
CA GLU A 47 -8.56 25.02 7.99
C GLU A 47 -7.76 24.23 6.96
N LEU A 48 -7.12 24.91 6.00
CA LEU A 48 -6.27 24.28 4.99
C LEU A 48 -5.06 23.58 5.60
N ALA A 49 -4.40 24.21 6.56
CA ALA A 49 -3.28 23.61 7.29
C ALA A 49 -3.73 22.38 8.08
N SER A 50 -4.85 22.47 8.79
CA SER A 50 -5.46 21.36 9.51
C SER A 50 -5.88 20.22 8.60
N PHE A 51 -6.43 20.52 7.41
CA PHE A 51 -6.77 19.54 6.39
C PHE A 51 -5.52 18.79 5.90
N LYS A 52 -4.47 19.51 5.50
CA LYS A 52 -3.19 18.92 5.07
C LYS A 52 -2.59 18.01 6.15
N GLN A 53 -2.62 18.44 7.41
CA GLN A 53 -2.11 17.67 8.54
C GLN A 53 -2.94 16.40 8.80
N ARG A 54 -4.27 16.50 8.83
CA ARG A 54 -5.18 15.34 9.05
C ARG A 54 -5.09 14.33 7.92
N SER A 55 -5.04 14.80 6.68
CA SER A 55 -4.96 13.97 5.48
C SER A 55 -3.56 13.42 5.24
N ARG A 56 -2.54 13.91 5.97
CA ARG A 56 -1.11 13.57 5.78
C ARG A 56 -0.65 13.76 4.33
N LEU A 57 -1.23 14.74 3.64
CA LEU A 57 -0.98 15.01 2.24
C LEU A 57 -0.09 16.24 2.09
N THR A 58 1.04 16.06 1.43
CA THR A 58 1.94 17.17 1.08
C THR A 58 1.57 17.71 -0.31
N ASN A 59 1.16 16.80 -1.21
CA ASN A 59 0.70 17.11 -2.56
C ASN A 59 -0.26 15.99 -3.01
N LEU A 60 -1.56 16.31 -3.18
CA LEU A 60 -2.61 15.34 -3.47
C LEU A 60 -2.32 14.48 -4.71
N THR A 61 -1.90 15.11 -5.81
CA THR A 61 -1.65 14.43 -7.08
C THR A 61 -0.44 13.50 -6.96
N SER A 62 0.65 13.97 -6.36
CA SER A 62 1.86 13.19 -6.15
C SER A 62 1.62 12.02 -5.20
N ASP A 63 0.89 12.25 -4.10
CA ASP A 63 0.58 11.22 -3.10
C ASP A 63 -0.33 10.11 -3.66
N ALA A 64 -1.31 10.47 -4.51
CA ALA A 64 -2.16 9.50 -5.21
C ALA A 64 -1.35 8.67 -6.22
N GLN A 65 -0.43 9.28 -6.95
CA GLN A 65 0.43 8.60 -7.91
C GLN A 65 1.41 7.63 -7.23
N ILE A 66 2.01 8.04 -6.11
CA ILE A 66 2.84 7.15 -5.28
C ILE A 66 2.01 5.98 -4.76
N ALA A 67 0.80 6.23 -4.26
CA ALA A 67 -0.08 5.18 -3.76
C ALA A 67 -0.45 4.16 -4.84
N LEU A 68 -0.70 4.60 -6.08
CA LEU A 68 -0.96 3.73 -7.23
C LEU A 68 0.26 2.88 -7.58
N GLN A 69 1.45 3.47 -7.59
CA GLN A 69 2.70 2.77 -7.90
C GLN A 69 3.01 1.71 -6.82
N GLU A 70 2.90 2.06 -5.55
CA GLU A 70 3.10 1.13 -4.44
C GLU A 70 2.07 0.01 -4.45
N ASN A 71 0.78 0.31 -4.69
CA ASN A 71 -0.25 -0.72 -4.81
C ASN A 71 0.06 -1.70 -5.94
N SER A 72 0.46 -1.21 -7.11
CA SER A 72 0.86 -2.05 -8.25
C SER A 72 2.04 -2.97 -7.90
N HIS A 73 3.00 -2.47 -7.14
CA HIS A 73 4.14 -3.26 -6.67
C HIS A 73 3.69 -4.40 -5.72
N TYR A 74 2.80 -4.11 -4.77
CA TYR A 74 2.24 -5.14 -3.88
C TYR A 74 1.39 -6.17 -4.63
N GLU A 75 0.62 -5.76 -5.63
CA GLU A 75 -0.16 -6.68 -6.48
C GLU A 75 0.74 -7.64 -7.27
N GLN A 76 1.87 -7.16 -7.78
CA GLN A 76 2.87 -8.03 -8.43
C GLN A 76 3.45 -9.04 -7.43
N GLN A 77 3.83 -8.60 -6.22
CA GLN A 77 4.32 -9.49 -5.18
C GLN A 77 3.27 -10.52 -4.72
N LEU A 78 2.00 -10.11 -4.62
CA LEU A 78 0.89 -11.01 -4.31
C LEU A 78 0.72 -12.08 -5.37
N THR A 79 0.83 -11.73 -6.65
CA THR A 79 0.75 -12.67 -7.77
C THR A 79 1.89 -13.67 -7.74
N GLN A 80 3.13 -13.20 -7.52
CA GLN A 80 4.30 -14.07 -7.38
C GLN A 80 4.17 -15.02 -6.19
N ASN A 81 3.78 -14.49 -5.04
CA ASN A 81 3.58 -15.28 -3.83
C ASN A 81 2.45 -16.31 -3.99
N ALA A 82 1.34 -15.94 -4.65
CA ALA A 82 0.25 -16.87 -4.96
C ALA A 82 0.72 -18.03 -5.87
N THR A 83 1.56 -17.74 -6.86
CA THR A 83 2.17 -18.75 -7.71
C THR A 83 3.03 -19.73 -6.89
N GLN A 84 3.86 -19.21 -5.97
CA GLN A 84 4.69 -20.05 -5.09
C GLN A 84 3.82 -20.91 -4.16
N ILE A 85 2.73 -20.36 -3.61
CA ILE A 85 1.78 -21.12 -2.78
C ILE A 85 1.20 -22.29 -3.57
N ASN A 86 0.74 -22.07 -4.80
CA ASN A 86 0.16 -23.11 -5.64
C ASN A 86 1.18 -24.23 -5.92
N ILE A 87 2.41 -23.86 -6.30
CA ILE A 87 3.49 -24.82 -6.55
C ILE A 87 3.76 -25.68 -5.31
N VAL A 88 3.89 -25.06 -4.14
CA VAL A 88 4.18 -25.78 -2.89
C VAL A 88 2.97 -26.61 -2.44
N GLN A 89 1.76 -26.18 -2.72
CA GLN A 89 0.54 -26.96 -2.48
C GLN A 89 0.47 -28.21 -3.37
N ASP A 90 0.79 -28.09 -4.63
CA ASP A 90 0.86 -29.23 -5.55
C ASP A 90 1.93 -30.22 -5.12
N LEU A 91 3.09 -29.71 -4.68
CA LEU A 91 4.15 -30.52 -4.10
C LEU A 91 3.67 -31.24 -2.83
N GLN A 92 2.95 -30.56 -1.95
CA GLN A 92 2.38 -31.14 -0.74
C GLN A 92 1.43 -32.29 -1.06
N ASN A 93 0.56 -32.10 -2.07
CA ASN A 93 -0.37 -33.12 -2.53
C ASN A 93 0.40 -34.33 -3.10
N TYR A 94 1.44 -34.08 -3.89
CA TYR A 94 2.29 -35.14 -4.46
C TYR A 94 2.98 -35.96 -3.37
N VAL A 95 3.61 -35.29 -2.40
CA VAL A 95 4.37 -35.96 -1.31
C VAL A 95 3.43 -36.71 -0.36
N ASN A 96 2.22 -36.23 -0.15
CA ASN A 96 1.23 -36.88 0.72
C ASN A 96 0.50 -38.05 0.05
N ASN A 97 0.59 -38.17 -1.27
CA ASN A 97 -0.07 -39.28 -1.98
C ASN A 97 0.66 -40.61 -1.71
N PRO A 98 -0.03 -41.64 -1.15
CA PRO A 98 0.57 -42.94 -0.91
C PRO A 98 1.12 -43.64 -2.17
N ALA A 99 0.54 -43.35 -3.34
CA ALA A 99 1.02 -43.92 -4.60
C ALA A 99 2.44 -43.48 -4.98
N ASN A 100 2.93 -42.37 -4.42
CA ASN A 100 4.22 -41.77 -4.73
C ASN A 100 5.31 -42.09 -3.69
N ILE A 101 5.09 -43.08 -2.80
CA ILE A 101 6.02 -43.34 -1.69
C ILE A 101 7.44 -43.67 -2.15
N ASN A 102 7.57 -44.44 -3.23
CA ASN A 102 8.85 -44.89 -3.77
C ASN A 102 9.22 -44.18 -5.09
N GLU A 103 8.59 -43.03 -5.35
CA GLU A 103 8.86 -42.27 -6.55
C GLU A 103 9.68 -41.02 -6.25
N VAL A 104 10.44 -40.57 -7.23
CA VAL A 104 11.19 -39.32 -7.16
C VAL A 104 10.22 -38.15 -7.12
N ILE A 105 10.49 -37.20 -6.26
CA ILE A 105 9.78 -35.92 -6.24
C ILE A 105 10.28 -35.07 -7.41
N PRO A 106 9.38 -34.50 -8.24
CA PRO A 106 9.81 -33.62 -9.33
C PRO A 106 10.71 -32.51 -8.80
N ALA A 107 11.90 -32.38 -9.36
CA ALA A 107 12.82 -31.29 -9.10
C ALA A 107 12.58 -30.17 -10.13
N ASN A 108 13.00 -28.94 -9.77
CA ASN A 108 12.88 -27.77 -10.64
C ASN A 108 11.42 -27.36 -10.98
N ILE A 109 10.49 -27.56 -10.07
CA ILE A 109 9.10 -27.13 -10.22
C ILE A 109 8.91 -25.61 -9.96
N GLY A 110 10.00 -24.84 -9.87
CA GLY A 110 9.92 -23.39 -9.64
C GLY A 110 9.77 -22.98 -8.18
N VAL A 111 10.06 -23.87 -7.22
CA VAL A 111 10.13 -23.51 -5.80
C VAL A 111 11.41 -22.71 -5.55
N GLU A 112 11.27 -21.52 -4.99
CA GLU A 112 12.39 -20.62 -4.70
C GLU A 112 13.10 -20.96 -3.37
N ASP A 113 12.50 -21.80 -2.52
CA ASP A 113 13.07 -22.18 -1.23
C ASP A 113 14.25 -23.17 -1.39
N GLN A 114 15.43 -22.71 -1.05
CA GLN A 114 16.67 -23.47 -1.19
C GLN A 114 16.75 -24.68 -0.25
N SER A 115 16.18 -24.58 0.97
CA SER A 115 16.12 -25.67 1.93
C SER A 115 15.26 -26.80 1.43
N LEU A 116 14.08 -26.44 0.88
CA LEU A 116 13.15 -27.41 0.30
C LEU A 116 13.77 -28.12 -0.90
N ASN A 117 14.42 -27.39 -1.80
CA ASN A 117 15.12 -27.97 -2.95
C ASN A 117 16.24 -28.91 -2.51
N SER A 118 17.01 -28.57 -1.46
CA SER A 118 18.08 -29.40 -0.93
C SER A 118 17.56 -30.73 -0.37
N ILE A 119 16.49 -30.70 0.43
CA ILE A 119 15.94 -31.91 1.06
C ILE A 119 15.23 -32.81 0.03
N ILE A 120 14.60 -32.25 -1.02
CA ILE A 120 14.06 -33.00 -2.14
C ILE A 120 15.17 -33.74 -2.89
N ASN A 121 16.28 -33.09 -3.17
CA ASN A 121 17.44 -33.71 -3.83
C ASN A 121 18.01 -34.86 -3.01
N GLN A 122 18.12 -34.72 -1.70
CA GLN A 122 18.57 -35.80 -0.80
C GLN A 122 17.62 -36.99 -0.84
N TYR A 123 16.30 -36.74 -0.76
CA TYR A 123 15.27 -37.79 -0.88
C TYR A 123 15.37 -38.49 -2.22
N ASN A 124 15.47 -37.75 -3.32
CA ASN A 124 15.56 -38.32 -4.67
C ASN A 124 16.83 -39.18 -4.85
N THR A 125 17.93 -38.78 -4.25
CA THR A 125 19.16 -39.58 -4.25
C THR A 125 18.93 -40.96 -3.60
N LEU A 126 18.28 -41.00 -2.43
CA LEU A 126 17.93 -42.26 -1.77
C LEU A 126 17.00 -43.14 -2.61
N ILE A 127 16.02 -42.56 -3.28
CA ILE A 127 15.10 -43.30 -4.17
C ILE A 127 15.87 -43.92 -5.33
N VAL A 128 16.78 -43.16 -5.98
CA VAL A 128 17.58 -43.66 -7.10
C VAL A 128 18.50 -44.79 -6.63
N GLU A 129 19.17 -44.66 -5.48
CA GLU A 129 20.00 -45.67 -4.87
C GLU A 129 19.22 -46.94 -4.54
N ARG A 130 18.03 -46.81 -3.96
CA ARG A 130 17.12 -47.95 -3.72
C ARG A 130 16.77 -48.68 -5.02
N LYS A 131 16.36 -47.96 -6.08
CA LYS A 131 16.07 -48.53 -7.38
C LYS A 131 17.31 -49.27 -7.98
N ARG A 132 18.52 -48.74 -7.73
CA ARG A 132 19.77 -49.41 -8.15
C ARG A 132 20.02 -50.70 -7.38
N LEU A 133 19.84 -50.68 -6.05
CA LEU A 133 20.04 -51.84 -5.19
C LEU A 133 19.06 -52.98 -5.54
N LEU A 134 17.82 -52.67 -5.83
CA LEU A 134 16.79 -53.65 -6.21
C LEU A 134 17.03 -54.33 -7.57
N ARG A 135 18.02 -53.90 -8.37
CA ARG A 135 18.44 -54.64 -9.57
C ARG A 135 19.20 -55.95 -9.25
N THR A 136 19.81 -56.00 -8.07
CA THR A 136 20.70 -57.09 -7.64
C THR A 136 20.30 -57.71 -6.30
N ALA A 137 19.34 -57.12 -5.60
CA ALA A 137 18.84 -57.58 -4.30
C ALA A 137 17.30 -57.64 -4.33
N THR A 138 16.76 -58.45 -3.43
CA THR A 138 15.30 -58.51 -3.18
C THR A 138 14.87 -57.51 -2.10
N GLU A 139 13.56 -57.28 -1.98
CA GLU A 139 12.98 -56.39 -0.95
C GLU A 139 13.33 -56.86 0.50
N ASP A 140 13.52 -58.16 0.72
CA ASP A 140 13.88 -58.73 2.03
C ASP A 140 15.34 -58.58 2.38
N ASN A 141 16.16 -58.04 1.49
CA ASN A 141 17.57 -57.82 1.79
C ASN A 141 17.73 -56.78 2.89
N PRO A 142 18.53 -57.04 3.96
CA PRO A 142 18.71 -56.10 5.06
C PRO A 142 19.15 -54.70 4.64
N ALA A 143 19.94 -54.59 3.58
CA ALA A 143 20.37 -53.30 3.05
C ALA A 143 19.18 -52.52 2.42
N VAL A 144 18.23 -53.22 1.75
CA VAL A 144 17.00 -52.60 1.22
C VAL A 144 16.07 -52.17 2.34
N ILE A 145 15.90 -53.00 3.37
CA ILE A 145 15.09 -52.69 4.54
C ILE A 145 15.60 -51.43 5.25
N ASN A 146 16.93 -51.34 5.49
CA ASN A 146 17.55 -50.16 6.10
C ASN A 146 17.38 -48.92 5.23
N MET A 147 17.49 -49.06 3.92
CA MET A 147 17.26 -47.94 2.99
C MET A 147 15.82 -47.47 2.97
N ASN A 148 14.84 -48.39 3.01
CA ASN A 148 13.43 -48.05 3.13
C ASN A 148 13.15 -47.22 4.39
N SER A 149 13.73 -47.58 5.52
CA SER A 149 13.59 -46.78 6.77
C SER A 149 14.20 -45.38 6.63
N GLY A 150 15.34 -45.26 5.96
CA GLY A 150 15.97 -43.97 5.67
C GLY A 150 15.12 -43.09 4.73
N ILE A 151 14.51 -43.71 3.70
CA ILE A 151 13.60 -43.04 2.77
C ILE A 151 12.36 -42.54 3.49
N GLU A 152 11.76 -43.34 4.37
CA GLU A 152 10.58 -42.96 5.14
C GLU A 152 10.86 -41.78 6.07
N ALA A 153 11.99 -41.81 6.78
CA ALA A 153 12.44 -40.69 7.62
C ALA A 153 12.66 -39.41 6.78
N MET A 154 13.31 -39.54 5.62
CA MET A 154 13.55 -38.40 4.75
C MET A 154 12.25 -37.85 4.15
N ARG A 155 11.31 -38.71 3.79
CA ARG A 155 9.98 -38.30 3.32
C ARG A 155 9.23 -37.51 4.37
N SER A 156 9.27 -37.96 5.62
CA SER A 156 8.68 -37.20 6.75
C SER A 156 9.32 -35.81 6.90
N ASN A 157 10.62 -35.70 6.74
CA ASN A 157 11.31 -34.41 6.74
C ASN A 157 10.88 -33.53 5.57
N VAL A 158 10.72 -34.08 4.36
CA VAL A 158 10.19 -33.32 3.21
C VAL A 158 8.78 -32.82 3.50
N GLN A 159 7.90 -33.65 4.02
CA GLN A 159 6.52 -33.27 4.37
C GLN A 159 6.48 -32.13 5.41
N ALA A 160 7.32 -32.22 6.44
CA ALA A 160 7.44 -31.18 7.46
C ALA A 160 7.95 -29.85 6.87
N THR A 161 8.96 -29.93 6.01
CA THR A 161 9.55 -28.76 5.34
C THR A 161 8.55 -28.09 4.40
N VAL A 162 7.85 -28.87 3.55
CA VAL A 162 6.79 -28.37 2.65
C VAL A 162 5.71 -27.65 3.44
N THR A 163 5.26 -28.25 4.56
CA THR A 163 4.24 -27.64 5.42
C THR A 163 4.72 -26.32 6.04
N SER A 164 5.98 -26.27 6.44
CA SER A 164 6.61 -25.06 7.00
C SER A 164 6.71 -23.93 5.97
N VAL A 165 7.19 -24.26 4.77
CA VAL A 165 7.32 -23.31 3.65
C VAL A 165 5.94 -22.78 3.24
N LEU A 166 4.94 -23.65 3.11
CA LEU A 166 3.57 -23.24 2.79
C LEU A 166 3.01 -22.25 3.83
N ARG A 167 3.23 -22.52 5.11
CA ARG A 167 2.80 -21.61 6.20
C ARG A 167 3.52 -20.26 6.14
N ALA A 168 4.81 -20.26 5.82
CA ALA A 168 5.59 -19.04 5.65
C ALA A 168 5.06 -18.21 4.48
N LEU A 169 4.81 -18.82 3.33
CA LEU A 169 4.24 -18.16 2.15
C LEU A 169 2.85 -17.59 2.41
N GLN A 170 1.97 -18.32 3.12
CA GLN A 170 0.64 -17.85 3.52
C GLN A 170 0.73 -16.65 4.47
N THR A 171 1.70 -16.64 5.38
CA THR A 171 1.96 -15.52 6.28
C THR A 171 2.42 -14.29 5.51
N THR A 172 3.33 -14.46 4.56
CA THR A 172 3.77 -13.41 3.63
C THR A 172 2.60 -12.86 2.84
N GLN A 173 1.73 -13.71 2.28
CA GLN A 173 0.53 -13.29 1.55
C GLN A 173 -0.39 -12.42 2.40
N LYS A 174 -0.62 -12.82 3.67
CA LYS A 174 -1.44 -12.02 4.59
C LYS A 174 -0.84 -10.64 4.85
N ASN A 175 0.48 -10.57 5.00
CA ASN A 175 1.18 -9.29 5.21
C ASN A 175 1.11 -8.41 3.96
N LEU A 176 1.38 -8.96 2.77
CA LEU A 176 1.28 -8.25 1.50
C LEU A 176 -0.13 -7.69 1.26
N ARG A 177 -1.19 -8.50 1.50
CA ARG A 177 -2.59 -8.05 1.41
C ARG A 177 -2.88 -6.89 2.35
N ARG A 178 -2.37 -6.95 3.58
CA ARG A 178 -2.57 -5.87 4.55
C ARG A 178 -1.90 -4.57 4.11
N GLU A 179 -0.69 -4.66 3.55
CA GLU A 179 0.00 -3.47 3.03
C GLU A 179 -0.70 -2.92 1.77
N SER A 180 -1.07 -3.76 0.79
CA SER A 180 -1.85 -3.36 -0.39
C SER A 180 -3.13 -2.63 0.00
N SER A 181 -3.92 -3.16 0.93
CA SER A 181 -5.18 -2.54 1.39
C SER A 181 -5.00 -1.13 1.97
N LYS A 182 -3.84 -0.80 2.54
CA LYS A 182 -3.56 0.57 3.01
C LYS A 182 -3.48 1.55 1.84
N PHE A 183 -2.85 1.13 0.74
CA PHE A 183 -2.72 1.96 -0.47
C PHE A 183 -4.03 2.03 -1.24
N GLU A 184 -4.79 0.94 -1.34
CA GLU A 184 -6.15 0.96 -1.90
C GLU A 184 -7.05 1.96 -1.18
N GLY A 185 -7.00 1.98 0.16
CA GLY A 185 -7.73 2.96 0.96
C GLY A 185 -7.32 4.40 0.66
N ARG A 186 -6.03 4.67 0.44
CA ARG A 186 -5.53 6.00 0.05
C ARG A 186 -6.01 6.39 -1.35
N ILE A 187 -5.93 5.48 -2.31
CA ILE A 187 -6.39 5.69 -3.69
C ILE A 187 -7.90 5.97 -3.71
N SER A 188 -8.68 5.17 -3.00
CA SER A 188 -10.15 5.31 -2.92
C SER A 188 -10.59 6.64 -2.29
N ASN A 189 -9.83 7.18 -1.34
CA ASN A 189 -10.13 8.44 -0.67
C ASN A 189 -9.57 9.67 -1.41
N ALA A 190 -8.69 9.51 -2.38
CA ALA A 190 -8.07 10.63 -3.10
C ALA A 190 -9.09 11.60 -3.73
N PRO A 191 -10.16 11.15 -4.44
CA PRO A 191 -11.15 12.08 -5.00
C PRO A 191 -11.92 12.88 -3.95
N LYS A 192 -12.16 12.28 -2.77
CA LYS A 192 -12.81 12.96 -1.65
C LYS A 192 -11.92 14.06 -1.09
N HIS A 193 -10.65 13.77 -0.90
CA HIS A 193 -9.68 14.75 -0.44
C HIS A 193 -9.46 15.88 -1.44
N GLU A 194 -9.46 15.58 -2.74
CA GLU A 194 -9.37 16.57 -3.80
C GLU A 194 -10.57 17.54 -3.77
N LYS A 195 -11.78 17.02 -3.65
CA LYS A 195 -13.00 17.82 -3.54
C LYS A 195 -12.97 18.72 -2.31
N GLU A 196 -12.55 18.20 -1.16
CA GLU A 196 -12.47 18.96 0.10
C GLU A 196 -11.40 20.06 -0.01
N PHE A 197 -10.23 19.75 -0.56
CA PHE A 197 -9.17 20.72 -0.85
C PHE A 197 -9.65 21.85 -1.77
N MET A 198 -10.31 21.51 -2.90
CA MET A 198 -10.84 22.50 -3.82
C MET A 198 -11.90 23.41 -3.17
N THR A 199 -12.70 22.86 -2.26
CA THR A 199 -13.71 23.65 -1.55
C THR A 199 -13.07 24.68 -0.64
N ILE A 200 -12.06 24.30 0.14
CA ILE A 200 -11.32 25.21 1.03
C ILE A 200 -10.52 26.23 0.22
N SER A 201 -9.86 25.82 -0.88
CA SER A 201 -9.09 26.75 -1.72
C SER A 201 -9.95 27.81 -2.39
N ARG A 202 -11.17 27.50 -2.79
CA ARG A 202 -12.10 28.50 -3.37
C ARG A 202 -12.59 29.54 -2.38
N GLN A 203 -12.49 29.30 -1.09
CA GLN A 203 -12.81 30.27 -0.05
C GLN A 203 -11.68 31.29 0.17
N GLN A 204 -10.48 31.01 -0.37
CA GLN A 204 -9.34 31.92 -0.32
C GLN A 204 -9.32 32.92 -1.50
N GLU A 205 -10.01 32.64 -2.62
CA GLU A 205 -10.18 33.53 -3.77
C GLU A 205 -11.32 34.54 -3.55
#